data_801f3703f18c426515c8510f8acd7465
#
_entry.id   801f3703f18c426515c8510f8acd7465
#
_cell.length_a   1.000
_cell.length_b   1.000
_cell.length_c   1.000
_cell.angle_alpha   90.00
_cell.angle_beta   90.00
_cell.angle_gamma   90.00
#
_symmetry.space_group_name_H-M   'P 1'
#
loop_
_entity.id
_entity.type
_entity.pdbx_description
1 polymer ?
#
loop_
_entity_poly.entity_id
_entity_poly.type
_entity_poly.pdbx_seq_one_letter_code
_entity_poly.pdbx_strand_id
1 'polypeptide(L)'
;MPSLSSAQPLSLHALVAGLLMLLLIATGGCEAHTLSDEEMYENEILQHRLDRDMRMRDADRTVLDASTRRRFDGLRYYPVDPDYRFELTLERVEERDTLRVQQHKGEPVDKIIVGHVAIPLGDTTRLAAFRERGLDGKLWIPFRDPTNGDATYPAGRYLNAPLVNDSTVVVDFNKAFNPYCDYNLNYVCPLPPPENTLPVPVEAGEKKSQLHS
;
A
#
# COMPACT_ATOMS: atom_id res chain seq x y z
N MET A 1 -68.29 58.20 0.99
CA MET A 1 -66.99 58.70 0.47
C MET A 1 -65.88 57.96 1.19
N PRO A 2 -65.18 57.00 0.58
CA PRO A 2 -64.03 56.32 1.22
C PRO A 2 -62.76 57.10 0.97
N SER A 3 -61.99 57.29 2.03
CA SER A 3 -60.71 58.00 2.07
C SER A 3 -59.60 57.15 1.39
N LEU A 4 -58.90 57.75 0.47
CA LEU A 4 -57.69 57.18 -0.16
C LEU A 4 -56.54 57.18 0.85
N SER A 5 -56.06 55.94 1.15
CA SER A 5 -54.82 55.74 1.93
C SER A 5 -53.62 56.00 1.06
N SER A 6 -52.76 56.94 1.41
CA SER A 6 -51.54 57.30 0.74
C SER A 6 -50.46 56.26 1.01
N ALA A 7 -50.04 55.48 -0.01
CA ALA A 7 -48.87 54.67 0.06
C ALA A 7 -47.61 55.53 0.07
N GLN A 8 -46.80 55.43 1.09
CA GLN A 8 -45.49 56.07 1.17
C GLN A 8 -44.45 55.31 0.27
N PRO A 9 -43.62 56.00 -0.46
CA PRO A 9 -42.57 55.36 -1.22
C PRO A 9 -41.45 54.86 -0.32
N LEU A 10 -41.12 53.59 -0.41
CA LEU A 10 -39.92 52.98 0.20
C LEU A 10 -38.68 53.77 -0.25
N SER A 11 -37.92 54.28 0.74
CA SER A 11 -36.73 55.08 0.44
C SER A 11 -35.67 54.26 -0.26
N LEU A 12 -35.01 54.84 -1.25
CA LEU A 12 -33.92 54.25 -2.05
C LEU A 12 -32.79 53.69 -1.15
N HIS A 13 -32.62 54.22 0.05
CA HIS A 13 -31.64 53.76 1.05
C HIS A 13 -31.97 52.38 1.66
N ALA A 14 -33.23 52.01 1.78
CA ALA A 14 -33.63 50.68 2.27
C ALA A 14 -33.36 49.58 1.24
N LEU A 15 -33.49 49.90 -0.05
CA LEU A 15 -33.18 48.97 -1.15
C LEU A 15 -31.66 48.74 -1.31
N VAL A 16 -30.86 49.79 -1.13
CA VAL A 16 -29.39 49.68 -1.21
C VAL A 16 -28.81 48.89 -0.01
N ALA A 17 -29.36 49.12 1.21
CA ALA A 17 -28.96 48.36 2.40
C ALA A 17 -29.30 46.88 2.29
N GLY A 18 -30.46 46.53 1.73
CA GLY A 18 -30.87 45.14 1.49
C GLY A 18 -29.98 44.43 0.45
N LEU A 19 -29.57 45.13 -0.59
CA LEU A 19 -28.70 44.58 -1.63
C LEU A 19 -27.26 44.39 -1.15
N LEU A 20 -26.74 45.28 -0.29
CA LEU A 20 -25.42 45.14 0.34
C LEU A 20 -25.38 43.98 1.35
N MET A 21 -26.48 43.69 2.06
CA MET A 21 -26.56 42.59 3.01
C MET A 21 -26.65 41.22 2.30
N LEU A 22 -27.24 41.17 1.11
CA LEU A 22 -27.27 39.93 0.30
C LEU A 22 -25.92 39.61 -0.38
N LEU A 23 -25.05 40.62 -0.61
CA LEU A 23 -23.71 40.42 -1.20
C LEU A 23 -22.68 39.89 -0.20
N LEU A 24 -22.92 40.03 1.11
CA LEU A 24 -22.02 39.59 2.17
C LEU A 24 -22.14 38.09 2.50
N ILE A 25 -23.17 37.40 2.01
CA ILE A 25 -23.40 35.97 2.28
C ILE A 25 -22.73 35.06 1.22
N ALA A 26 -22.21 35.65 0.12
CA ALA A 26 -21.63 34.88 -1.00
C ALA A 26 -20.11 34.63 -0.91
N THR A 27 -19.44 35.07 0.17
CA THR A 27 -18.02 34.74 0.42
C THR A 27 -17.84 33.63 1.47
N GLY A 28 -18.69 32.62 1.42
CA GLY A 28 -18.39 31.31 2.00
C GLY A 28 -17.25 30.73 1.17
N GLY A 29 -16.00 31.07 1.53
CA GLY A 29 -14.82 30.50 0.93
C GLY A 29 -14.92 28.97 1.09
N CYS A 30 -14.93 28.22 -0.01
CA CYS A 30 -14.47 26.85 0.03
C CYS A 30 -13.01 26.94 0.51
N GLU A 31 -12.78 26.80 1.80
CA GLU A 31 -11.46 26.45 2.29
C GLU A 31 -11.14 25.12 1.64
N ALA A 32 -10.20 25.13 0.71
CA ALA A 32 -9.65 23.92 0.16
C ALA A 32 -9.01 23.17 1.34
N HIS A 33 -9.66 22.11 1.80
CA HIS A 33 -9.11 21.23 2.83
C HIS A 33 -7.85 20.59 2.23
N THR A 34 -6.68 21.04 2.68
CA THR A 34 -5.41 20.39 2.35
C THR A 34 -5.28 19.15 3.22
N LEU A 35 -5.14 17.99 2.58
CA LEU A 35 -4.91 16.74 3.30
C LEU A 35 -3.61 16.84 4.12
N SER A 36 -3.60 16.27 5.30
CA SER A 36 -2.39 16.06 6.10
C SER A 36 -1.47 15.03 5.42
N ASP A 37 -0.19 15.01 5.80
CA ASP A 37 0.77 14.01 5.30
C ASP A 37 0.30 12.58 5.57
N GLU A 38 -0.34 12.34 6.72
CA GLU A 38 -0.91 11.05 7.08
C GLU A 38 -2.09 10.65 6.19
N GLU A 39 -3.03 11.58 5.93
CA GLU A 39 -4.15 11.34 5.01
C GLU A 39 -3.68 11.12 3.57
N MET A 40 -2.63 11.83 3.13
CA MET A 40 -2.03 11.62 1.81
C MET A 40 -1.40 10.24 1.71
N TYR A 41 -0.69 9.82 2.75
CA TYR A 41 -0.11 8.48 2.80
C TYR A 41 -1.17 7.37 2.83
N GLU A 42 -2.21 7.51 3.66
CA GLU A 42 -3.32 6.55 3.69
C GLU A 42 -3.98 6.42 2.31
N ASN A 43 -4.26 7.54 1.65
CA ASN A 43 -4.81 7.55 0.29
C ASN A 43 -3.87 6.86 -0.73
N GLU A 44 -2.55 7.05 -0.63
CA GLU A 44 -1.57 6.34 -1.46
C GLU A 44 -1.69 4.82 -1.29
N ILE A 45 -1.78 4.34 -0.05
CA ILE A 45 -1.91 2.91 0.23
C ILE A 45 -3.25 2.36 -0.26
N LEU A 46 -4.35 3.08 -0.04
CA LEU A 46 -5.67 2.68 -0.52
C LEU A 46 -5.71 2.60 -2.06
N GLN A 47 -5.11 3.57 -2.75
CA GLN A 47 -4.98 3.53 -4.20
C GLN A 47 -4.12 2.35 -4.67
N HIS A 48 -2.99 2.08 -4.00
CA HIS A 48 -2.15 0.91 -4.28
C HIS A 48 -2.94 -0.41 -4.15
N ARG A 49 -3.77 -0.56 -3.12
CA ARG A 49 -4.62 -1.73 -2.89
C ARG A 49 -5.68 -1.89 -3.98
N LEU A 50 -6.33 -0.78 -4.35
CA LEU A 50 -7.30 -0.77 -5.44
C LEU A 50 -6.68 -1.19 -6.77
N ASP A 51 -5.48 -0.68 -7.10
CA ASP A 51 -4.74 -1.05 -8.30
C ASP A 51 -4.36 -2.54 -8.32
N ARG A 52 -4.07 -3.13 -7.16
CA ARG A 52 -3.83 -4.58 -7.05
C ARG A 52 -5.11 -5.37 -7.30
N ASP A 53 -6.23 -4.99 -6.71
CA ASP A 53 -7.53 -5.62 -6.92
C ASP A 53 -7.96 -5.54 -8.40
N MET A 54 -7.77 -4.40 -9.03
CA MET A 54 -8.05 -4.24 -10.47
C MET A 54 -7.18 -5.19 -11.31
N ARG A 55 -5.88 -5.33 -11.01
CA ARG A 55 -5.02 -6.30 -11.71
C ARG A 55 -5.46 -7.75 -11.52
N MET A 56 -5.95 -8.11 -10.33
CA MET A 56 -6.48 -9.46 -10.08
C MET A 56 -7.75 -9.75 -10.89
N ARG A 57 -8.56 -8.73 -11.19
CA ARG A 57 -9.80 -8.84 -12.01
C ARG A 57 -9.52 -8.85 -13.51
N ASP A 58 -8.42 -8.26 -13.95
CA ASP A 58 -8.06 -8.10 -15.36
C ASP A 58 -7.61 -9.45 -15.95
N ALA A 59 -8.28 -9.90 -17.01
CA ALA A 59 -8.03 -11.20 -17.64
C ALA A 59 -6.61 -11.36 -18.19
N ASP A 60 -6.02 -10.28 -18.65
CA ASP A 60 -4.71 -10.28 -19.34
C ASP A 60 -3.53 -10.10 -18.36
N ARG A 61 -3.81 -9.70 -17.12
CA ARG A 61 -2.79 -9.31 -16.12
C ARG A 61 -2.85 -10.13 -14.82
N THR A 62 -3.91 -10.89 -14.62
CA THR A 62 -4.15 -11.64 -13.40
C THR A 62 -3.33 -12.91 -13.32
N VAL A 63 -2.98 -13.30 -12.09
CA VAL A 63 -2.44 -14.63 -11.78
C VAL A 63 -3.54 -15.66 -11.47
N LEU A 64 -4.79 -15.21 -11.33
CA LEU A 64 -5.93 -16.09 -11.04
C LEU A 64 -6.32 -16.88 -12.28
N ASP A 65 -6.67 -18.14 -12.09
CA ASP A 65 -7.37 -18.88 -13.12
C ASP A 65 -8.78 -18.31 -13.35
N ALA A 66 -9.38 -18.63 -14.50
CA ALA A 66 -10.67 -18.06 -14.90
C ALA A 66 -11.80 -18.36 -13.92
N SER A 67 -11.76 -19.48 -13.21
CA SER A 67 -12.79 -19.88 -12.24
C SER A 67 -12.66 -19.09 -10.94
N THR A 68 -11.45 -18.96 -10.44
CA THR A 68 -11.11 -18.18 -9.24
C THR A 68 -11.37 -16.71 -9.47
N ARG A 69 -10.98 -16.17 -10.64
CA ARG A 69 -11.20 -14.77 -11.00
C ARG A 69 -12.69 -14.37 -11.00
N ARG A 70 -13.58 -15.26 -11.45
CA ARG A 70 -15.03 -14.99 -11.42
C ARG A 70 -15.62 -14.88 -10.02
N ARG A 71 -14.96 -15.49 -9.02
CA ARG A 71 -15.38 -15.46 -7.61
C ARG A 71 -14.58 -14.47 -6.76
N PHE A 72 -13.60 -13.81 -7.39
CA PHE A 72 -12.72 -12.89 -6.67
C PHE A 72 -13.49 -11.64 -6.22
N ASP A 73 -13.57 -11.43 -4.92
CA ASP A 73 -14.29 -10.32 -4.26
C ASP A 73 -13.35 -9.21 -3.74
N GLY A 74 -12.04 -9.42 -3.80
CA GLY A 74 -10.98 -8.48 -3.37
C GLY A 74 -9.92 -9.15 -2.52
N LEU A 75 -8.76 -8.51 -2.42
CA LEU A 75 -7.70 -8.89 -1.51
C LEU A 75 -8.01 -8.35 -0.10
N ARG A 76 -7.51 -9.01 0.92
CA ARG A 76 -7.70 -8.61 2.32
C ARG A 76 -6.44 -8.03 2.90
N TYR A 77 -6.59 -6.98 3.67
CA TYR A 77 -5.48 -6.23 4.24
C TYR A 77 -5.69 -5.97 5.73
N TYR A 78 -4.59 -5.71 6.41
CA TYR A 78 -4.62 -5.01 7.70
C TYR A 78 -5.00 -3.53 7.50
N PRO A 79 -5.45 -2.81 8.53
CA PRO A 79 -5.53 -1.35 8.47
C PRO A 79 -4.22 -0.73 8.00
N VAL A 80 -4.28 0.48 7.47
CA VAL A 80 -3.06 1.24 7.16
C VAL A 80 -2.47 1.74 8.48
N ASP A 81 -1.16 1.55 8.63
CA ASP A 81 -0.43 1.99 9.81
C ASP A 81 0.93 2.57 9.37
N PRO A 82 1.10 3.90 9.48
CA PRO A 82 2.34 4.57 9.08
C PRO A 82 3.59 4.09 9.83
N ASP A 83 3.45 3.53 11.03
CA ASP A 83 4.56 3.01 11.84
C ASP A 83 5.25 1.79 11.20
N TYR A 84 4.61 1.18 10.19
CA TYR A 84 5.19 0.11 9.39
C TYR A 84 5.88 0.59 8.10
N ARG A 85 6.16 1.88 7.96
CA ARG A 85 6.90 2.45 6.82
C ARG A 85 8.22 3.06 7.28
N PHE A 86 9.32 2.57 6.71
CA PHE A 86 10.68 2.93 7.09
C PHE A 86 11.48 3.40 5.86
N GLU A 87 12.28 4.45 6.04
CA GLU A 87 13.35 4.81 5.13
C GLU A 87 14.68 4.37 5.75
N LEU A 88 15.35 3.41 5.13
CA LEU A 88 16.46 2.68 5.73
C LEU A 88 17.70 2.71 4.85
N THR A 89 18.86 2.60 5.49
CA THR A 89 20.14 2.42 4.79
C THR A 89 20.23 0.99 4.24
N LEU A 90 20.56 0.88 2.96
CA LEU A 90 20.92 -0.37 2.30
C LEU A 90 22.42 -0.64 2.54
N GLU A 91 22.74 -1.62 3.35
CA GLU A 91 24.09 -2.14 3.54
C GLU A 91 24.42 -3.06 2.36
N ARG A 92 25.08 -2.50 1.34
CA ARG A 92 25.39 -3.25 0.10
C ARG A 92 26.40 -4.36 0.37
N VAL A 93 26.24 -5.45 -0.36
CA VAL A 93 27.22 -6.53 -0.50
C VAL A 93 28.01 -6.35 -1.80
N GLU A 94 29.09 -7.11 -1.97
CA GLU A 94 29.88 -7.10 -3.21
C GLU A 94 29.02 -7.50 -4.41
N GLU A 95 29.36 -6.95 -5.58
CA GLU A 95 28.60 -7.25 -6.81
C GLU A 95 28.67 -8.76 -7.13
N ARG A 96 27.49 -9.33 -7.42
CA ARG A 96 27.25 -10.73 -7.82
C ARG A 96 27.21 -11.77 -6.70
N ASP A 97 27.17 -11.37 -5.45
CA ASP A 97 26.82 -12.33 -4.43
C ASP A 97 25.45 -12.94 -4.70
N THR A 98 25.36 -14.25 -4.58
CA THR A 98 24.13 -14.99 -4.76
C THR A 98 23.78 -15.77 -3.50
N LEU A 99 22.49 -15.81 -3.18
CA LEU A 99 21.96 -16.65 -2.14
C LEU A 99 21.08 -17.74 -2.77
N ARG A 100 21.32 -18.98 -2.36
CA ARG A 100 20.48 -20.10 -2.80
C ARG A 100 19.20 -20.14 -1.99
N VAL A 101 18.10 -19.78 -2.66
CA VAL A 101 16.78 -19.62 -2.03
C VAL A 101 15.93 -20.86 -2.34
N GLN A 102 15.36 -21.45 -1.29
CA GLN A 102 14.43 -22.57 -1.42
C GLN A 102 13.14 -22.11 -2.10
N GLN A 103 12.47 -23.03 -2.78
CA GLN A 103 11.13 -22.80 -3.32
C GLN A 103 10.12 -23.65 -2.53
N HIS A 104 8.83 -23.26 -2.54
CA HIS A 104 7.81 -24.04 -1.87
C HIS A 104 7.61 -25.44 -2.51
N LYS A 105 8.01 -25.59 -3.76
CA LYS A 105 8.15 -26.84 -4.50
C LYS A 105 9.21 -26.71 -5.59
N GLY A 106 9.84 -27.83 -5.98
CA GLY A 106 10.91 -27.84 -6.98
C GLY A 106 12.29 -27.53 -6.40
N GLU A 107 13.25 -27.30 -7.29
CA GLU A 107 14.66 -27.08 -6.92
C GLU A 107 14.89 -25.64 -6.42
N PRO A 108 15.86 -25.44 -5.51
CA PRO A 108 16.28 -24.12 -5.10
C PRO A 108 16.79 -23.28 -6.27
N VAL A 109 16.63 -21.96 -6.17
CA VAL A 109 17.11 -21.00 -7.18
C VAL A 109 18.12 -20.03 -6.57
N ASP A 110 19.09 -19.62 -7.41
CA ASP A 110 20.05 -18.60 -7.01
C ASP A 110 19.46 -17.20 -7.26
N LYS A 111 19.47 -16.37 -6.23
CA LYS A 111 19.01 -14.98 -6.26
C LYS A 111 20.18 -14.04 -6.01
N ILE A 112 20.28 -12.98 -6.81
CA ILE A 112 21.32 -11.96 -6.62
C ILE A 112 20.97 -11.13 -5.41
N ILE A 113 21.79 -11.22 -4.37
CA ILE A 113 21.69 -10.37 -3.20
C ILE A 113 22.33 -9.00 -3.51
N VAL A 114 21.66 -7.92 -3.14
CA VAL A 114 22.13 -6.54 -3.35
C VAL A 114 22.69 -5.97 -2.03
N GLY A 115 22.15 -6.39 -0.92
CA GLY A 115 22.52 -5.92 0.40
C GLY A 115 21.54 -6.38 1.46
N HIS A 116 21.66 -5.75 2.62
CA HIS A 116 20.78 -5.98 3.77
C HIS A 116 20.17 -4.66 4.23
N VAL A 117 18.97 -4.76 4.80
CA VAL A 117 18.30 -3.65 5.49
C VAL A 117 18.02 -4.04 6.94
N ALA A 118 18.33 -3.16 7.87
CA ALA A 118 18.09 -3.35 9.30
C ALA A 118 16.70 -2.84 9.65
N ILE A 119 15.76 -3.74 9.93
CA ILE A 119 14.37 -3.42 10.24
C ILE A 119 14.22 -3.16 11.74
N PRO A 120 13.78 -1.97 12.19
CA PRO A 120 13.68 -1.62 13.60
C PRO A 120 12.32 -2.04 14.20
N LEU A 121 11.94 -3.31 14.04
CA LEU A 121 10.73 -3.88 14.62
C LEU A 121 11.10 -4.90 15.69
N GLY A 122 10.81 -4.59 16.95
CA GLY A 122 11.31 -5.37 18.09
C GLY A 122 12.83 -5.29 18.17
N ASP A 123 13.50 -6.44 18.29
CA ASP A 123 14.95 -6.50 18.11
C ASP A 123 15.27 -6.27 16.63
N THR A 124 16.25 -5.40 16.35
CA THR A 124 16.63 -5.07 14.98
C THR A 124 17.04 -6.32 14.20
N THR A 125 16.32 -6.61 13.12
CA THR A 125 16.57 -7.76 12.25
C THR A 125 17.09 -7.30 10.89
N ARG A 126 18.18 -7.92 10.41
CA ARG A 126 18.74 -7.64 9.08
C ARG A 126 18.07 -8.57 8.06
N LEU A 127 17.36 -7.99 7.09
CA LEU A 127 16.75 -8.72 5.99
C LEU A 127 17.62 -8.58 4.72
N ALA A 128 17.88 -9.70 4.06
CA ALA A 128 18.49 -9.72 2.74
C ALA A 128 17.54 -9.15 1.69
N ALA A 129 18.07 -8.28 0.84
CA ALA A 129 17.36 -7.62 -0.25
C ALA A 129 17.95 -8.04 -1.60
N PHE A 130 17.11 -8.40 -2.55
CA PHE A 130 17.49 -9.05 -3.79
C PHE A 130 17.14 -8.21 -5.01
N ARG A 131 17.93 -8.39 -6.07
CA ARG A 131 17.57 -7.94 -7.43
C ARG A 131 16.60 -8.94 -8.05
N GLU A 132 15.51 -8.44 -8.61
CA GLU A 132 14.54 -9.25 -9.32
C GLU A 132 14.25 -8.64 -10.70
N ARG A 133 14.04 -9.48 -11.71
CA ARG A 133 13.69 -9.01 -13.07
C ARG A 133 12.33 -8.30 -13.05
N GLY A 134 12.24 -7.20 -13.77
CA GLY A 134 11.00 -6.40 -13.87
C GLY A 134 10.72 -5.53 -12.66
N LEU A 135 11.66 -5.42 -11.72
CA LEU A 135 11.59 -4.51 -10.57
C LEU A 135 12.60 -3.37 -10.70
N ASP A 136 12.58 -2.65 -11.84
CA ASP A 136 13.51 -1.53 -12.06
C ASP A 136 13.41 -0.49 -10.94
N GLY A 137 14.55 -0.16 -10.32
CA GLY A 137 14.63 0.76 -9.20
C GLY A 137 14.01 0.25 -7.88
N LYS A 138 13.69 -1.04 -7.77
CA LYS A 138 13.17 -1.66 -6.55
C LYS A 138 13.94 -2.92 -6.19
N LEU A 139 13.96 -3.23 -4.89
CA LEU A 139 14.49 -4.48 -4.36
C LEU A 139 13.36 -5.40 -3.93
N TRP A 140 13.48 -6.68 -4.21
CA TRP A 140 12.61 -7.71 -3.67
C TRP A 140 13.11 -8.13 -2.29
N ILE A 141 12.25 -8.01 -1.28
CA ILE A 141 12.54 -8.39 0.11
C ILE A 141 11.45 -9.38 0.55
N PRO A 142 11.71 -10.69 0.45
CA PRO A 142 10.82 -11.69 1.03
C PRO A 142 11.04 -11.74 2.53
N PHE A 143 9.99 -11.96 3.32
CA PHE A 143 10.11 -12.04 4.78
C PHE A 143 9.09 -13.00 5.39
N ARG A 144 9.42 -13.48 6.58
CA ARG A 144 8.51 -14.18 7.49
C ARG A 144 8.33 -13.39 8.77
N ASP A 145 7.22 -13.64 9.44
CA ASP A 145 6.90 -13.08 10.75
C ASP A 145 5.89 -13.97 11.48
N PRO A 146 5.64 -13.80 12.78
CA PRO A 146 4.73 -14.66 13.56
C PRO A 146 3.27 -14.69 13.08
N THR A 147 2.83 -13.79 12.18
CA THR A 147 1.47 -13.84 11.61
C THR A 147 1.30 -14.94 10.57
N ASN A 148 2.41 -15.54 10.08
CA ASN A 148 2.36 -16.54 9.02
C ASN A 148 1.66 -17.83 9.47
N GLY A 149 0.73 -18.31 8.65
CA GLY A 149 -0.07 -19.49 8.92
C GLY A 149 -1.37 -19.22 9.65
N ASP A 150 -1.45 -18.12 10.39
CA ASP A 150 -2.67 -17.64 11.03
C ASP A 150 -3.35 -16.55 10.19
N ALA A 151 -2.93 -15.31 10.31
CA ALA A 151 -3.53 -14.18 9.63
C ALA A 151 -2.97 -13.93 8.23
N THR A 152 -1.71 -14.32 7.97
CA THR A 152 -1.04 -14.14 6.67
C THR A 152 -0.61 -15.47 6.05
N TYR A 153 -0.16 -15.44 4.80
CA TYR A 153 0.21 -16.64 4.05
C TYR A 153 1.32 -17.45 4.77
N PRO A 154 1.18 -18.78 4.91
CA PRO A 154 2.10 -19.60 5.72
C PRO A 154 3.56 -19.56 5.26
N ALA A 155 3.81 -19.38 3.98
CA ALA A 155 5.16 -19.38 3.43
C ALA A 155 5.87 -18.01 3.49
N GLY A 156 5.24 -16.98 4.07
CA GLY A 156 5.75 -15.63 4.16
C GLY A 156 5.19 -14.69 3.09
N ARG A 157 5.62 -13.44 3.13
CA ARG A 157 5.18 -12.35 2.25
C ARG A 157 6.37 -11.68 1.59
N TYR A 158 6.08 -10.85 0.60
CA TYR A 158 7.07 -10.13 -0.19
C TYR A 158 6.87 -8.62 -0.12
N LEU A 159 7.97 -7.90 -0.28
CA LEU A 159 8.00 -6.46 -0.51
C LEU A 159 8.73 -6.17 -1.82
N ASN A 160 8.26 -5.15 -2.53
CA ASN A 160 8.98 -4.49 -3.62
C ASN A 160 9.37 -3.09 -3.14
N ALA A 161 10.53 -3.00 -2.50
CA ALA A 161 11.03 -1.82 -1.81
C ALA A 161 11.76 -0.88 -2.79
N PRO A 162 11.25 0.34 -3.07
CA PRO A 162 11.90 1.26 -3.97
C PRO A 162 13.22 1.79 -3.39
N LEU A 163 14.24 1.90 -4.26
CA LEU A 163 15.46 2.63 -3.98
C LEU A 163 15.21 4.13 -4.20
N VAL A 164 15.45 4.95 -3.18
CA VAL A 164 15.41 6.41 -3.27
C VAL A 164 16.70 6.93 -3.92
N ASN A 165 17.81 6.29 -3.56
CA ASN A 165 19.14 6.54 -4.09
C ASN A 165 20.00 5.25 -3.93
N ASP A 166 21.29 5.34 -4.20
CA ASP A 166 22.19 4.18 -4.15
C ASP A 166 22.31 3.51 -2.77
N SER A 167 21.95 4.19 -1.69
CA SER A 167 22.13 3.72 -0.30
C SER A 167 20.86 3.78 0.54
N THR A 168 19.74 4.25 -0.01
CA THR A 168 18.49 4.43 0.74
C THR A 168 17.36 3.66 0.08
N VAL A 169 16.63 2.88 0.87
CA VAL A 169 15.49 2.09 0.43
C VAL A 169 14.27 2.37 1.33
N VAL A 170 13.10 2.46 0.73
CA VAL A 170 11.83 2.56 1.47
C VAL A 170 11.24 1.16 1.65
N VAL A 171 11.21 0.70 2.89
CA VAL A 171 10.55 -0.55 3.30
C VAL A 171 9.18 -0.21 3.87
N ASP A 172 8.12 -0.55 3.15
CA ASP A 172 6.74 -0.22 3.51
C ASP A 172 5.92 -1.51 3.61
N PHE A 173 5.73 -2.00 4.83
CA PHE A 173 4.98 -3.23 5.07
C PHE A 173 3.48 -3.10 4.79
N ASN A 174 2.91 -1.87 4.71
CA ASN A 174 1.54 -1.67 4.23
C ASN A 174 1.35 -2.11 2.78
N LYS A 175 2.44 -2.21 2.02
CA LYS A 175 2.51 -2.73 0.64
C LYS A 175 2.97 -4.18 0.56
N ALA A 176 3.14 -4.87 1.69
CA ALA A 176 3.47 -6.29 1.70
C ALA A 176 2.37 -7.12 1.03
N PHE A 177 2.77 -8.13 0.25
CA PHE A 177 1.86 -8.93 -0.56
C PHE A 177 2.24 -10.42 -0.51
N ASN A 178 1.24 -11.27 -0.78
CA ASN A 178 1.45 -12.71 -0.83
C ASN A 178 2.10 -13.14 -2.15
N PRO A 179 2.92 -14.19 -2.16
CA PRO A 179 3.43 -14.79 -3.38
C PRO A 179 2.29 -15.36 -4.24
N TYR A 180 2.52 -15.46 -5.54
CA TYR A 180 1.51 -15.90 -6.52
C TYR A 180 0.93 -17.28 -6.23
N CYS A 181 1.68 -18.15 -5.53
CA CYS A 181 1.22 -19.48 -5.11
C CYS A 181 0.14 -19.45 -4.03
N ASP A 182 -0.09 -18.31 -3.35
CA ASP A 182 -1.27 -18.12 -2.48
C ASP A 182 -2.57 -17.94 -3.29
N TYR A 183 -2.46 -17.45 -4.52
CA TYR A 183 -3.61 -17.19 -5.39
C TYR A 183 -3.85 -18.28 -6.42
N ASN A 184 -2.79 -18.97 -6.85
CA ASN A 184 -2.86 -20.01 -7.87
C ASN A 184 -1.75 -21.04 -7.65
N LEU A 185 -2.16 -22.25 -7.32
CA LEU A 185 -1.27 -23.37 -6.96
C LEU A 185 -0.33 -23.82 -8.11
N ASN A 186 -0.53 -23.35 -9.33
CA ASN A 186 0.36 -23.66 -10.45
C ASN A 186 1.66 -22.86 -10.42
N TYR A 187 1.74 -21.77 -9.64
CA TYR A 187 2.97 -21.01 -9.49
C TYR A 187 3.95 -21.69 -8.54
N VAL A 188 5.23 -21.52 -8.83
CA VAL A 188 6.35 -21.89 -7.96
C VAL A 188 6.95 -20.61 -7.41
N CYS A 189 7.03 -20.48 -6.09
CA CYS A 189 7.44 -19.25 -5.43
C CYS A 189 8.65 -19.50 -4.52
N PRO A 190 9.68 -18.61 -4.57
CA PRO A 190 10.80 -18.66 -3.66
C PRO A 190 10.33 -18.44 -2.21
N LEU A 191 10.88 -19.17 -1.28
CA LEU A 191 10.62 -18.96 0.15
C LEU A 191 11.54 -17.87 0.69
N PRO A 192 11.10 -17.05 1.66
CA PRO A 192 12.03 -16.18 2.39
C PRO A 192 13.16 -17.02 2.99
N PRO A 193 14.43 -16.61 2.83
CA PRO A 193 15.54 -17.30 3.48
C PRO A 193 15.44 -17.18 5.00
N PRO A 194 16.06 -18.08 5.77
CA PRO A 194 15.91 -18.11 7.24
C PRO A 194 16.23 -16.80 7.94
N GLU A 195 17.24 -16.07 7.46
CA GLU A 195 17.63 -14.77 7.99
C GLU A 195 16.57 -13.70 7.79
N ASN A 196 15.68 -13.85 6.81
CA ASN A 196 14.56 -12.92 6.56
C ASN A 196 13.35 -13.25 7.43
N THR A 197 13.57 -13.52 8.71
CA THR A 197 12.50 -13.80 9.67
C THR A 197 12.48 -12.73 10.77
N LEU A 198 11.40 -11.95 10.81
CA LEU A 198 11.15 -10.95 11.86
C LEU A 198 10.63 -11.64 13.12
N PRO A 199 11.11 -11.23 14.32
CA PRO A 199 10.74 -11.88 15.58
C PRO A 199 9.37 -11.43 16.11
N VAL A 200 8.81 -10.35 15.55
CA VAL A 200 7.54 -9.75 15.99
C VAL A 200 6.49 -9.82 14.87
N PRO A 201 5.19 -9.91 15.20
CA PRO A 201 4.13 -9.87 14.20
C PRO A 201 4.14 -8.56 13.42
N VAL A 202 3.97 -8.65 12.10
CA VAL A 202 3.82 -7.50 11.20
C VAL A 202 2.35 -7.42 10.77
N GLU A 203 1.59 -6.64 11.50
CA GLU A 203 0.15 -6.47 11.28
C GLU A 203 -0.14 -5.37 10.24
N ALA A 204 0.59 -5.41 9.11
CA ALA A 204 0.46 -4.51 7.98
C ALA A 204 0.45 -5.29 6.66
N GLY A 205 -0.08 -4.69 5.60
CA GLY A 205 -0.12 -5.28 4.26
C GLY A 205 -1.19 -6.37 4.11
N GLU A 206 -0.95 -7.28 3.19
CA GLU A 206 -1.93 -8.29 2.74
C GLU A 206 -2.06 -9.45 3.73
N LYS A 207 -3.29 -9.85 4.02
CA LYS A 207 -3.64 -11.08 4.74
C LYS A 207 -3.68 -12.26 3.78
N LYS A 208 -3.71 -13.50 4.31
CA LYS A 208 -3.84 -14.71 3.47
C LYS A 208 -5.10 -14.66 2.61
N SER A 209 -5.00 -15.15 1.39
CA SER A 209 -6.16 -15.26 0.52
C SER A 209 -7.15 -16.29 1.08
N GLN A 210 -8.42 -16.18 0.68
CA GLN A 210 -9.46 -17.19 0.97
C GLN A 210 -9.84 -17.96 -0.29
N LEU A 211 -8.99 -17.93 -1.31
CA LEU A 211 -9.30 -18.49 -2.62
C LEU A 211 -9.23 -20.03 -2.66
N HIS A 212 -8.58 -20.64 -1.66
CA HIS A 212 -8.38 -22.09 -1.56
C HIS A 212 -8.94 -22.70 -0.28
N SER A 213 -9.82 -21.96 0.43
CA SER A 213 -10.54 -22.45 1.62
C SER A 213 -11.81 -23.21 1.25
#